data_9c52140fa2af2d9b545e509a0e3da3f6
#
_entry.id   9c52140fa2af2d9b545e509a0e3da3f6
#
_cell.length_a   1.000
_cell.length_b   1.000
_cell.length_c   1.000
_cell.angle_alpha   90.00
_cell.angle_beta   90.00
_cell.angle_gamma   90.00
#
_symmetry.space_group_name_H-M   'P 1'
#
loop_
_entity.id
_entity.type
_entity.pdbx_description
1 polymer ?
#
loop_
_entity_poly.entity_id
_entity_poly.type
_entity_poly.pdbx_seq_one_letter_code
_entity_poly.pdbx_strand_id
1 'polypeptide(L)'
;TPVETIKAAWLCYVPAAVTGVLSMTCLIGASSVNLRRNAALATAYTLSESALKEYREKVVETIGEKKEQAVQDAVAKERISKSPVTNQEVIITEKGNTLCYDVISGRYFKSDIEKLKRAANDLSRRMLDEGYISLNDFYYEIALPETKLGDELGWHIDNGLVDLRFSSQLA
;
A
#
# COMPACT_ATOMS: atom_id res chain seq x y z
N THR A 1 26.51 -41.16 43.33
CA THR A 1 26.19 -41.92 42.07
C THR A 1 25.66 -40.99 41.01
N PRO A 2 25.87 -41.25 39.68
CA PRO A 2 25.43 -40.35 38.61
C PRO A 2 23.92 -40.08 38.66
N VAL A 3 23.13 -40.94 39.22
CA VAL A 3 21.66 -40.79 39.35
C VAL A 3 21.28 -39.70 40.36
N GLU A 4 22.03 -39.49 41.42
CA GLU A 4 21.76 -38.43 42.41
C GLU A 4 22.13 -37.05 41.85
N THR A 5 23.19 -36.97 41.05
CA THR A 5 23.56 -35.74 40.37
C THR A 5 22.51 -35.31 39.34
N ILE A 6 21.92 -36.28 38.61
CA ILE A 6 20.82 -36.03 37.67
C ILE A 6 19.57 -35.58 38.43
N LYS A 7 19.24 -36.17 39.58
CA LYS A 7 18.08 -35.75 40.40
C LYS A 7 18.24 -34.34 40.98
N ALA A 8 19.43 -33.96 41.39
CA ALA A 8 19.72 -32.63 41.91
C ALA A 8 19.72 -31.56 40.78
N ALA A 9 20.27 -31.91 39.63
CA ALA A 9 20.30 -31.02 38.47
C ALA A 9 18.90 -30.83 37.85
N TRP A 10 18.04 -31.84 37.86
CA TRP A 10 16.68 -31.79 37.31
C TRP A 10 15.86 -30.65 37.91
N LEU A 11 15.93 -30.43 39.22
CA LEU A 11 15.16 -29.37 39.89
C LEU A 11 15.55 -27.95 39.41
N CYS A 12 16.82 -27.75 39.05
CA CYS A 12 17.30 -26.45 38.51
C CYS A 12 16.86 -26.20 37.06
N TYR A 13 16.67 -27.27 36.27
CA TYR A 13 16.27 -27.13 34.85
C TYR A 13 14.77 -27.01 34.65
N VAL A 14 13.94 -27.46 35.59
CA VAL A 14 12.47 -27.39 35.50
C VAL A 14 11.96 -25.94 35.30
N PRO A 15 12.40 -24.93 36.06
CA PRO A 15 11.95 -23.56 35.85
C PRO A 15 12.34 -23.03 34.46
N ALA A 16 13.56 -23.33 34.00
CA ALA A 16 14.03 -22.90 32.67
C ALA A 16 13.26 -23.58 31.54
N ALA A 17 12.92 -24.85 31.66
CA ALA A 17 12.10 -25.57 30.69
C ALA A 17 10.68 -25.04 30.66
N VAL A 18 10.07 -24.77 31.81
CA VAL A 18 8.71 -24.20 31.91
C VAL A 18 8.65 -22.81 31.30
N THR A 19 9.60 -21.94 31.61
CA THR A 19 9.66 -20.59 31.00
C THR A 19 9.90 -20.64 29.50
N GLY A 20 10.74 -21.56 29.03
CA GLY A 20 10.99 -21.78 27.61
C GLY A 20 9.71 -22.20 26.85
N VAL A 21 8.97 -23.17 27.38
CA VAL A 21 7.71 -23.64 26.80
C VAL A 21 6.65 -22.53 26.80
N LEU A 22 6.49 -21.79 27.90
CA LEU A 22 5.57 -20.68 28.01
C LEU A 22 5.91 -19.57 26.99
N SER A 23 7.18 -19.19 26.84
CA SER A 23 7.63 -18.20 25.87
C SER A 23 7.34 -18.63 24.44
N MET A 24 7.59 -19.89 24.11
CA MET A 24 7.32 -20.45 22.79
C MET A 24 5.81 -20.48 22.46
N THR A 25 4.99 -20.81 23.44
CA THR A 25 3.52 -20.82 23.31
C THR A 25 3.00 -19.40 23.09
N CYS A 26 3.52 -18.41 23.80
CA CYS A 26 3.16 -17.00 23.62
C CYS A 26 3.56 -16.48 22.22
N LEU A 27 4.75 -16.84 21.73
CA LEU A 27 5.22 -16.44 20.40
C LEU A 27 4.35 -17.04 19.28
N ILE A 28 4.03 -18.34 19.39
CA ILE A 28 3.15 -19.02 18.43
C ILE A 28 1.74 -18.43 18.47
N GLY A 29 1.21 -18.16 19.66
CA GLY A 29 -0.08 -17.52 19.83
C GLY A 29 -0.15 -16.12 19.20
N ALA A 30 0.84 -15.28 19.47
CA ALA A 30 0.93 -13.93 18.92
C ALA A 30 1.06 -13.94 17.39
N SER A 31 1.90 -14.83 16.84
CA SER A 31 2.05 -15.01 15.39
C SER A 31 0.75 -15.46 14.73
N SER A 32 0.04 -16.41 15.33
CA SER A 32 -1.25 -16.91 14.81
C SER A 32 -2.33 -15.83 14.78
N VAL A 33 -2.39 -14.96 15.80
CA VAL A 33 -3.35 -13.84 15.84
C VAL A 33 -3.02 -12.82 14.76
N ASN A 34 -1.75 -12.49 14.57
CA ASN A 34 -1.32 -11.56 13.51
C ASN A 34 -1.62 -12.09 12.12
N LEU A 35 -1.34 -13.36 11.84
CA LEU A 35 -1.67 -14.01 10.56
C LEU A 35 -3.17 -13.98 10.28
N ARG A 36 -4.02 -14.28 11.27
CA ARG A 36 -5.48 -14.21 11.11
C ARG A 36 -5.99 -12.79 10.87
N ARG A 37 -5.43 -11.80 11.56
CA ARG A 37 -5.76 -10.38 11.33
C ARG A 37 -5.36 -9.92 9.94
N ASN A 38 -4.15 -10.26 9.50
CA ASN A 38 -3.67 -9.90 8.18
C ASN A 38 -4.49 -10.59 7.07
N ALA A 39 -4.85 -11.87 7.25
CA ALA A 39 -5.73 -12.56 6.31
C ALA A 39 -7.14 -11.94 6.25
N ALA A 40 -7.72 -11.57 7.38
CA ALA A 40 -9.02 -10.92 7.43
C ALA A 40 -8.98 -9.52 6.78
N LEU A 41 -7.92 -8.75 7.01
CA LEU A 41 -7.72 -7.46 6.35
C LEU A 41 -7.52 -7.63 4.85
N ALA A 42 -6.69 -8.55 4.40
CA ALA A 42 -6.47 -8.83 2.98
C ALA A 42 -7.80 -9.23 2.30
N THR A 43 -8.61 -10.07 2.93
CA THR A 43 -9.93 -10.44 2.39
C THR A 43 -10.88 -9.24 2.34
N ALA A 44 -10.88 -8.38 3.34
CA ALA A 44 -11.70 -7.17 3.35
C ALA A 44 -11.28 -6.19 2.24
N TYR A 45 -9.98 -6.04 2.01
CA TYR A 45 -9.46 -5.19 0.93
C TYR A 45 -9.82 -5.74 -0.45
N THR A 46 -9.64 -7.04 -0.71
CA THR A 46 -9.98 -7.65 -2.00
C THR A 46 -11.49 -7.59 -2.30
N LEU A 47 -12.34 -7.79 -1.30
CA LEU A 47 -13.79 -7.63 -1.44
C LEU A 47 -14.17 -6.17 -1.72
N SER A 48 -13.53 -5.21 -1.06
CA SER A 48 -13.77 -3.79 -1.29
C SER A 48 -13.31 -3.35 -2.67
N GLU A 49 -12.17 -3.83 -3.13
CA GLU A 49 -11.62 -3.53 -4.46
C GLU A 49 -12.49 -4.10 -5.58
N SER A 50 -12.90 -5.36 -5.47
CA SER A 50 -13.77 -5.99 -6.47
C SER A 50 -15.15 -5.32 -6.53
N ALA A 51 -15.75 -4.98 -5.39
CA ALA A 51 -17.00 -4.24 -5.33
C ALA A 51 -16.89 -2.84 -5.92
N LEU A 52 -15.77 -2.14 -5.68
CA LEU A 52 -15.52 -0.81 -6.25
C LEU A 52 -15.33 -0.88 -7.77
N LYS A 53 -14.65 -1.91 -8.26
CA LYS A 53 -14.45 -2.16 -9.70
C LYS A 53 -15.79 -2.44 -10.38
N GLU A 54 -16.59 -3.34 -9.83
CA GLU A 54 -17.92 -3.66 -10.34
C GLU A 54 -18.85 -2.43 -10.33
N TYR A 55 -18.87 -1.68 -9.22
CA TYR A 55 -19.64 -0.44 -9.14
C TYR A 55 -19.22 0.55 -10.23
N ARG A 56 -17.93 0.72 -10.45
CA ARG A 56 -17.42 1.63 -11.47
C ARG A 56 -17.77 1.19 -12.90
N GLU A 57 -17.63 -0.11 -13.21
CA GLU A 57 -18.02 -0.67 -14.48
C GLU A 57 -19.51 -0.38 -14.76
N LYS A 58 -20.37 -0.55 -13.74
CA LYS A 58 -21.79 -0.22 -13.84
C LYS A 58 -22.07 1.27 -13.99
N VAL A 59 -21.30 2.12 -13.31
CA VAL A 59 -21.40 3.57 -13.47
C VAL A 59 -21.03 3.97 -14.89
N VAL A 60 -19.91 3.48 -15.43
CA VAL A 60 -19.46 3.77 -16.80
C VAL A 60 -20.49 3.28 -17.82
N GLU A 61 -21.03 2.06 -17.63
CA GLU A 61 -22.10 1.50 -18.48
C GLU A 61 -23.38 2.35 -18.48
N THR A 62 -23.75 2.88 -17.32
CA THR A 62 -25.03 3.60 -17.13
C THR A 62 -24.97 5.06 -17.55
N ILE A 63 -23.90 5.78 -17.19
CA ILE A 63 -23.81 7.24 -17.42
C ILE A 63 -22.77 7.63 -18.45
N GLY A 64 -21.94 6.69 -18.89
CA GLY A 64 -20.87 6.89 -19.88
C GLY A 64 -19.57 7.42 -19.28
N GLU A 65 -18.47 7.10 -19.92
CA GLU A 65 -17.10 7.41 -19.48
C GLU A 65 -16.85 8.90 -19.24
N LYS A 66 -17.37 9.78 -20.11
CA LYS A 66 -17.22 11.24 -19.97
C LYS A 66 -17.87 11.80 -18.69
N LYS A 67 -19.01 11.25 -18.28
CA LYS A 67 -19.68 11.69 -17.05
C LYS A 67 -19.01 11.10 -15.81
N GLU A 68 -18.51 9.88 -15.91
CA GLU A 68 -17.71 9.28 -14.85
C GLU A 68 -16.45 10.10 -14.59
N GLN A 69 -15.74 10.52 -15.64
CA GLN A 69 -14.59 11.40 -15.52
C GLN A 69 -14.95 12.75 -14.86
N ALA A 70 -16.09 13.34 -15.22
CA ALA A 70 -16.54 14.59 -14.60
C ALA A 70 -16.83 14.41 -13.09
N VAL A 71 -17.33 13.27 -12.68
CA VAL A 71 -17.51 12.94 -11.26
C VAL A 71 -16.17 12.79 -10.54
N GLN A 72 -15.20 12.12 -11.16
CA GLN A 72 -13.83 12.01 -10.61
C GLN A 72 -13.18 13.39 -10.46
N ASP A 73 -13.32 14.25 -11.46
CA ASP A 73 -12.81 15.62 -11.42
C ASP A 73 -13.45 16.45 -10.30
N ALA A 74 -14.75 16.29 -10.08
CA ALA A 74 -15.45 16.95 -8.97
C ALA A 74 -14.95 16.48 -7.60
N VAL A 75 -14.73 15.16 -7.42
CA VAL A 75 -14.17 14.58 -6.20
C VAL A 75 -12.74 15.05 -5.97
N ALA A 76 -11.92 15.10 -7.02
CA ALA A 76 -10.54 15.58 -6.93
C ALA A 76 -10.52 17.06 -6.52
N LYS A 77 -11.38 17.89 -7.10
CA LYS A 77 -11.52 19.32 -6.74
C LYS A 77 -11.90 19.49 -5.26
N GLU A 78 -12.83 18.70 -4.76
CA GLU A 78 -13.24 18.75 -3.35
C GLU A 78 -12.08 18.34 -2.41
N ARG A 79 -11.31 17.32 -2.77
CA ARG A 79 -10.12 16.90 -1.99
C ARG A 79 -9.05 17.99 -1.95
N ILE A 80 -8.74 18.61 -3.08
CA ILE A 80 -7.78 19.71 -3.17
C ILE A 80 -8.25 20.92 -2.34
N SER A 81 -9.55 21.23 -2.37
CA SER A 81 -10.09 22.34 -1.56
C SER A 81 -10.01 22.10 -0.05
N LYS A 82 -10.08 20.83 0.37
CA LYS A 82 -9.90 20.44 1.79
C LYS A 82 -8.44 20.43 2.25
N SER A 83 -7.50 20.33 1.31
CA SER A 83 -6.04 20.29 1.58
C SER A 83 -5.30 21.26 0.65
N PRO A 84 -5.45 22.58 0.84
CA PRO A 84 -4.84 23.57 -0.03
C PRO A 84 -3.31 23.58 0.08
N VAL A 85 -2.64 23.85 -1.04
CA VAL A 85 -1.16 23.92 -1.16
C VAL A 85 -0.52 24.89 -0.16
N THR A 86 -1.23 25.94 0.23
CA THR A 86 -0.73 27.01 1.09
C THR A 86 -0.22 26.52 2.46
N ASN A 87 -0.69 25.35 2.91
CA ASN A 87 -0.35 24.77 4.19
C ASN A 87 0.55 23.53 4.10
N GLN A 88 1.03 23.17 2.90
CA GLN A 88 1.80 21.95 2.67
C GLN A 88 3.09 22.25 1.92
N GLU A 89 4.14 21.52 2.27
CA GLU A 89 5.43 21.57 1.57
C GLU A 89 5.28 20.88 0.20
N VAL A 90 5.71 21.57 -0.88
CA VAL A 90 5.73 21.00 -2.22
C VAL A 90 7.06 20.33 -2.47
N ILE A 91 7.05 19.03 -2.67
CA ILE A 91 8.26 18.25 -2.97
C ILE A 91 8.67 18.53 -4.43
N ILE A 92 9.90 18.97 -4.64
CA ILE A 92 10.43 19.19 -5.98
C ILE A 92 11.13 17.92 -6.42
N THR A 93 10.58 17.22 -7.41
CA THR A 93 11.24 16.10 -8.07
C THR A 93 12.13 16.62 -9.21
N GLU A 94 13.18 15.88 -9.56
CA GLU A 94 14.31 16.34 -10.40
C GLU A 94 13.95 17.05 -11.71
N LYS A 95 12.78 16.76 -12.31
CA LYS A 95 12.34 17.38 -13.58
C LYS A 95 10.81 17.48 -13.64
N GLY A 96 10.34 18.64 -14.03
CA GLY A 96 8.93 18.89 -14.28
C GLY A 96 8.41 20.11 -13.53
N ASN A 97 7.47 20.82 -14.15
CA ASN A 97 6.91 22.06 -13.62
C ASN A 97 5.42 21.95 -13.30
N THR A 98 4.83 20.79 -13.57
CA THR A 98 3.42 20.53 -13.31
C THR A 98 3.25 20.20 -11.84
N LEU A 99 2.40 20.97 -11.16
CA LEU A 99 2.03 20.69 -9.77
C LEU A 99 1.08 19.50 -9.76
N CYS A 100 1.47 18.46 -9.05
CA CYS A 100 0.71 17.23 -8.88
C CYS A 100 0.31 17.05 -7.42
N TYR A 101 -0.82 16.42 -7.19
CA TYR A 101 -1.29 16.00 -5.87
C TYR A 101 -1.46 14.49 -5.84
N ASP A 102 -0.73 13.83 -4.96
CA ASP A 102 -0.89 12.41 -4.72
C ASP A 102 -2.01 12.17 -3.71
N VAL A 103 -3.08 11.57 -4.19
CA VAL A 103 -4.30 11.32 -3.40
C VAL A 103 -4.07 10.31 -2.28
N ILE A 104 -3.12 9.37 -2.46
CA ILE A 104 -2.86 8.30 -1.49
C ILE A 104 -2.07 8.84 -0.30
N SER A 105 -0.97 9.54 -0.57
CA SER A 105 -0.13 10.10 0.50
C SER A 105 -0.54 11.50 0.95
N GLY A 106 -1.41 12.18 0.20
CA GLY A 106 -1.84 13.56 0.48
C GLY A 106 -0.76 14.61 0.23
N ARG A 107 0.28 14.31 -0.56
CA ARG A 107 1.44 15.18 -0.77
C ARG A 107 1.34 15.94 -2.10
N TYR A 108 1.83 17.17 -2.09
CA TYR A 108 2.05 17.94 -3.29
C TYR A 108 3.50 17.76 -3.78
N PHE A 109 3.65 17.60 -5.09
CA PHE A 109 4.97 17.50 -5.71
C PHE A 109 4.94 18.10 -7.13
N LYS A 110 6.12 18.49 -7.63
CA LYS A 110 6.27 18.93 -9.01
C LYS A 110 6.87 17.80 -9.83
N SER A 111 6.24 17.47 -10.95
CA SER A 111 6.73 16.45 -11.87
C SER A 111 6.26 16.72 -13.30
N ASP A 112 6.61 15.83 -14.22
CA ASP A 112 6.13 15.80 -15.59
C ASP A 112 5.16 14.63 -15.78
N ILE A 113 4.00 14.87 -16.38
CA ILE A 113 2.98 13.84 -16.62
C ILE A 113 3.53 12.70 -17.47
N GLU A 114 4.37 13.01 -18.48
CA GLU A 114 5.01 11.99 -19.31
C GLU A 114 6.02 11.13 -18.53
N LYS A 115 6.69 11.72 -17.52
CA LYS A 115 7.54 10.94 -16.59
C LYS A 115 6.70 9.97 -15.77
N LEU A 116 5.57 10.41 -15.23
CA LEU A 116 4.67 9.55 -14.46
C LEU A 116 4.13 8.39 -15.30
N LYS A 117 3.72 8.64 -16.53
CA LYS A 117 3.26 7.59 -17.45
C LYS A 117 4.37 6.60 -17.80
N ARG A 118 5.59 7.07 -18.05
CA ARG A 118 6.75 6.18 -18.28
C ARG A 118 7.03 5.30 -17.08
N ALA A 119 7.08 5.88 -15.88
CA ALA A 119 7.26 5.12 -14.65
C ALA A 119 6.20 4.02 -14.51
N ALA A 120 4.92 4.33 -14.76
CA ALA A 120 3.85 3.34 -14.73
C ALA A 120 4.06 2.21 -15.77
N ASN A 121 4.51 2.55 -16.98
CA ASN A 121 4.78 1.56 -18.03
C ASN A 121 5.99 0.67 -17.68
N ASP A 122 7.06 1.25 -17.13
CA ASP A 122 8.25 0.52 -16.75
C ASP A 122 7.96 -0.42 -15.55
N LEU A 123 7.19 0.04 -14.58
CA LEU A 123 6.74 -0.77 -13.46
C LEU A 123 5.74 -1.85 -13.90
N SER A 124 4.85 -1.56 -14.85
CA SER A 124 3.98 -2.58 -15.44
C SER A 124 4.77 -3.71 -16.09
N ARG A 125 5.89 -3.38 -16.72
CA ARG A 125 6.80 -4.37 -17.32
C ARG A 125 7.49 -5.21 -16.25
N ARG A 126 8.01 -4.59 -15.18
CA ARG A 126 8.58 -5.30 -14.03
C ARG A 126 7.54 -6.21 -13.36
N MET A 127 6.31 -5.76 -13.24
CA MET A 127 5.22 -6.53 -12.62
C MET A 127 4.90 -7.83 -13.37
N LEU A 128 5.15 -7.92 -14.69
CA LEU A 128 4.99 -9.18 -15.44
C LEU A 128 5.96 -10.27 -14.96
N ASP A 129 7.14 -9.87 -14.46
CA ASP A 129 8.16 -10.79 -13.96
C ASP A 129 8.04 -11.01 -12.45
N GLU A 130 7.75 -9.96 -11.69
CA GLU A 130 7.75 -9.96 -10.22
C GLU A 130 6.37 -10.30 -9.62
N GLY A 131 5.29 -10.16 -10.40
CA GLY A 131 3.91 -10.41 -9.97
C GLY A 131 3.28 -9.29 -9.13
N TYR A 132 4.06 -8.50 -8.43
CA TYR A 132 3.64 -7.41 -7.55
C TYR A 132 4.62 -6.24 -7.62
N ILE A 133 4.09 -5.01 -7.59
CA ILE A 133 4.85 -3.76 -7.48
C ILE A 133 4.27 -2.94 -6.34
N SER A 134 5.11 -2.51 -5.42
CA SER A 134 4.70 -1.68 -4.29
C SER A 134 4.48 -0.22 -4.70
N LEU A 135 3.74 0.52 -3.89
CA LEU A 135 3.59 1.97 -4.07
C LEU A 135 4.92 2.70 -3.80
N ASN A 136 5.79 2.18 -2.94
CA ASN A 136 7.11 2.72 -2.71
C ASN A 136 8.04 2.51 -3.92
N ASP A 137 7.91 1.40 -4.66
CA ASP A 137 8.60 1.24 -5.96
C ASP A 137 8.21 2.36 -6.94
N PHE A 138 6.92 2.69 -7.00
CA PHE A 138 6.45 3.79 -7.83
C PHE A 138 7.00 5.14 -7.34
N TYR A 139 7.00 5.40 -6.03
CA TYR A 139 7.55 6.64 -5.47
C TYR A 139 9.05 6.77 -5.75
N TYR A 140 9.80 5.68 -5.62
CA TYR A 140 11.22 5.65 -5.97
C TYR A 140 11.46 6.04 -7.43
N GLU A 141 10.69 5.48 -8.37
CA GLU A 141 10.83 5.75 -9.81
C GLU A 141 10.56 7.21 -10.19
N ILE A 142 9.69 7.87 -9.45
CA ILE A 142 9.35 9.28 -9.67
C ILE A 142 10.12 10.25 -8.75
N ALA A 143 11.09 9.74 -7.98
CA ALA A 143 11.90 10.49 -7.02
C ALA A 143 11.07 11.16 -5.88
N LEU A 144 10.05 10.47 -5.41
CA LEU A 144 9.33 10.84 -4.19
C LEU A 144 9.83 10.03 -2.99
N PRO A 145 9.87 10.61 -1.79
CA PRO A 145 10.18 9.88 -0.57
C PRO A 145 9.19 8.74 -0.32
N GLU A 146 9.67 7.64 0.22
CA GLU A 146 8.87 6.50 0.64
C GLU A 146 7.84 6.86 1.71
N THR A 147 6.79 6.07 1.81
CA THR A 147 5.79 6.14 2.87
C THR A 147 5.77 4.86 3.69
N LYS A 148 5.38 4.95 4.96
CA LYS A 148 5.36 3.80 5.88
C LYS A 148 4.47 2.65 5.42
N LEU A 149 3.40 2.95 4.69
CA LEU A 149 2.46 1.97 4.17
C LEU A 149 2.70 1.64 2.69
N GLY A 150 3.67 2.30 2.04
CA GLY A 150 3.90 2.16 0.61
C GLY A 150 4.38 0.78 0.19
N ASP A 151 4.97 -0.01 1.08
CA ASP A 151 5.38 -1.38 0.79
C ASP A 151 4.21 -2.37 0.90
N GLU A 152 3.18 -2.02 1.69
CA GLU A 152 1.97 -2.83 1.86
C GLU A 152 0.90 -2.51 0.80
N LEU A 153 1.01 -1.38 0.15
CA LEU A 153 0.13 -0.90 -0.92
C LEU A 153 0.81 -1.06 -2.27
N GLY A 154 0.06 -1.42 -3.31
CA GLY A 154 0.64 -1.56 -4.64
C GLY A 154 -0.30 -2.21 -5.64
N TRP A 155 0.28 -2.70 -6.72
CA TRP A 155 -0.41 -3.34 -7.83
C TRP A 155 0.00 -4.81 -7.92
N HIS A 156 -0.97 -5.68 -8.12
CA HIS A 156 -0.78 -7.10 -8.33
C HIS A 156 -1.19 -7.48 -9.75
N ILE A 157 -0.44 -8.35 -10.40
CA ILE A 157 -0.67 -8.72 -11.80
C ILE A 157 -2.08 -9.27 -12.06
N ASP A 158 -2.67 -9.95 -11.08
CA ASP A 158 -4.02 -10.49 -11.20
C ASP A 158 -5.10 -9.42 -11.33
N ASN A 159 -4.82 -8.19 -10.86
CA ASN A 159 -5.74 -7.05 -10.93
C ASN A 159 -5.52 -6.18 -12.18
N GLY A 160 -4.55 -6.52 -13.02
CA GLY A 160 -4.16 -5.78 -14.22
C GLY A 160 -2.84 -5.03 -14.06
N LEU A 161 -2.47 -4.25 -15.05
CA LEU A 161 -1.24 -3.46 -15.06
C LEU A 161 -1.38 -2.19 -14.20
N VAL A 162 -0.25 -1.53 -13.96
CA VAL A 162 -0.21 -0.25 -13.22
C VAL A 162 -1.03 0.80 -13.98
N ASP A 163 -2.17 1.18 -13.43
CA ASP A 163 -3.06 2.20 -13.99
C ASP A 163 -3.02 3.47 -13.15
N LEU A 164 -2.51 4.56 -13.73
CA LEU A 164 -2.49 5.89 -13.13
C LEU A 164 -3.60 6.75 -13.72
N ARG A 165 -4.46 7.25 -12.85
CA ARG A 165 -5.53 8.13 -13.26
C ARG A 165 -5.19 9.57 -12.94
N PHE A 166 -5.33 10.40 -13.94
CA PHE A 166 -5.07 11.82 -13.86
C PHE A 166 -6.39 12.59 -13.93
N SER A 167 -6.54 13.56 -13.02
CA SER A 167 -7.57 14.58 -13.06
C SER A 167 -6.89 15.94 -13.10
N SER A 168 -7.24 16.77 -14.07
CA SER A 168 -6.69 18.12 -14.20
C SER A 168 -7.63 19.14 -13.58
N GLN A 169 -7.08 20.02 -12.73
CA GLN A 169 -7.78 21.14 -12.16
C GLN A 169 -7.06 22.44 -12.56
N LEU A 170 -7.83 23.43 -12.98
CA LEU A 170 -7.30 24.79 -13.15
C LEU A 170 -7.12 25.41 -11.77
N ALA A 171 -5.90 25.83 -11.46
CA ALA A 171 -5.55 26.55 -10.24
C ALA A 171 -6.06 28.01 -10.31
#